data_e310b6664f8bcba74d46ae8509c33e03
#
_entry.id   e310b6664f8bcba74d46ae8509c33e03
#
_cell.length_a   1.000
_cell.length_b   1.000
_cell.length_c   1.000
_cell.angle_alpha   90.00
_cell.angle_beta   90.00
_cell.angle_gamma   90.00
#
_symmetry.space_group_name_H-M   'P 1'
#
loop_
_entity.id
_entity.type
_entity.pdbx_description
1 polymer ?
#
loop_
_entity_poly.entity_id
_entity_poly.type
_entity_poly.pdbx_seq_one_letter_code
_entity_poly.pdbx_strand_id
1 'polypeptide(L)'
;DLIRRAERPGDYFATLDVLPSGRELLAKSRAESARRRAQDERLAVAAQWNKRIQIADAKEKNMDIRNLEGSIVALVTPFKKDGSVDFDALEHLVDFHLQNGTDAILTLGTTGESATMTDDEDNSVVAAVVKQVAGRVPVIAGSGSNSTQTMLTKSLTYQGLGADGLLLITPYYNKSNEEGIYQHFKTVADAVDIPCILYNIPGRCG
;
A
#
# COMPACT_ATOMS: atom_id res chain seq x y z
N ASP A 1 7.44 25.39 -31.41
CA ASP A 1 7.38 26.67 -30.66
C ASP A 1 7.97 26.56 -29.23
N LEU A 2 7.99 25.40 -28.61
CA LEU A 2 8.64 25.16 -27.32
C LEU A 2 10.18 25.12 -27.45
N ILE A 3 10.69 24.65 -28.57
CA ILE A 3 12.14 24.59 -28.86
C ILE A 3 12.76 26.00 -28.99
N ARG A 4 11.97 27.01 -29.37
CA ARG A 4 12.44 28.41 -29.51
C ARG A 4 12.56 29.17 -28.20
N ARG A 5 12.13 28.60 -27.07
CA ARG A 5 12.19 29.26 -25.75
C ARG A 5 13.31 28.76 -24.85
N ALA A 6 14.08 27.74 -25.26
CA ALA A 6 15.23 27.24 -24.49
C ALA A 6 16.43 28.19 -24.72
N GLU A 7 16.60 29.12 -23.82
CA GLU A 7 17.70 30.11 -23.90
C GLU A 7 18.96 29.65 -23.10
N ARG A 8 18.94 28.52 -22.43
CA ARG A 8 20.03 28.01 -21.58
C ARG A 8 20.24 26.50 -21.75
N PRO A 9 21.48 25.99 -21.61
CA PRO A 9 21.75 24.55 -21.75
C PRO A 9 20.95 23.63 -20.81
N GLY A 10 20.48 24.13 -19.65
CA GLY A 10 19.63 23.40 -18.72
C GLY A 10 18.16 23.27 -19.18
N ASP A 11 17.72 24.12 -20.09
CA ASP A 11 16.32 24.12 -20.56
C ASP A 11 16.09 23.00 -21.59
N TYR A 12 17.16 22.40 -22.12
CA TYR A 12 17.08 21.32 -23.08
C TYR A 12 16.39 20.06 -22.56
N PHE A 13 16.53 19.76 -21.27
CA PHE A 13 15.85 18.62 -20.67
C PHE A 13 14.36 18.89 -20.41
N ALA A 14 13.97 20.13 -20.23
CA ALA A 14 12.57 20.52 -20.08
C ALA A 14 11.81 20.60 -21.42
N THR A 15 12.53 20.74 -22.54
CA THR A 15 11.94 20.84 -23.88
C THR A 15 11.88 19.52 -24.64
N LEU A 16 12.38 18.44 -24.08
CA LEU A 16 12.28 17.08 -24.64
C LEU A 16 10.90 16.44 -24.43
N ASP A 17 9.96 17.11 -23.80
CA ASP A 17 8.54 16.80 -23.91
C ASP A 17 8.01 17.23 -25.30
N VAL A 18 8.57 16.61 -26.33
CA VAL A 18 7.98 16.62 -27.65
C VAL A 18 6.55 16.13 -27.49
N LEU A 19 5.57 16.96 -27.87
CA LEU A 19 4.16 16.57 -27.85
C LEU A 19 4.03 15.19 -28.50
N PRO A 20 3.54 14.19 -27.77
CA PRO A 20 3.51 12.82 -28.27
C PRO A 20 2.69 12.80 -29.57
N SER A 21 3.18 12.06 -30.56
CA SER A 21 2.44 11.86 -31.81
C SER A 21 1.05 11.26 -31.51
N GLY A 22 0.09 11.47 -32.39
CA GLY A 22 -1.25 10.89 -32.20
C GLY A 22 -1.23 9.37 -31.99
N ARG A 23 -0.20 8.66 -32.51
CA ARG A 23 0.03 7.23 -32.24
C ARG A 23 0.47 6.98 -30.81
N GLU A 24 1.33 7.82 -30.24
CA GLU A 24 1.80 7.73 -28.86
C GLU A 24 0.69 8.06 -27.86
N LEU A 25 -0.16 9.05 -28.18
CA LEU A 25 -1.36 9.36 -27.40
C LEU A 25 -2.36 8.20 -27.39
N LEU A 26 -2.56 7.55 -28.55
CA LEU A 26 -3.41 6.36 -28.65
C LEU A 26 -2.81 5.16 -27.90
N ALA A 27 -1.49 4.98 -27.95
CA ALA A 27 -0.79 3.93 -27.22
C ALA A 27 -0.89 4.17 -25.68
N LYS A 28 -0.71 5.42 -25.23
CA LYS A 28 -0.92 5.82 -23.82
C LYS A 28 -2.36 5.55 -23.38
N SER A 29 -3.34 5.96 -24.14
CA SER A 29 -4.76 5.74 -23.83
C SER A 29 -5.12 4.26 -23.77
N ARG A 30 -4.57 3.43 -24.68
CA ARG A 30 -4.74 1.97 -24.65
C ARG A 30 -4.06 1.33 -23.43
N ALA A 31 -2.85 1.80 -23.09
CA ALA A 31 -2.13 1.35 -21.91
C ALA A 31 -2.85 1.72 -20.60
N GLU A 32 -3.40 2.93 -20.52
CA GLU A 32 -4.23 3.37 -19.39
C GLU A 32 -5.52 2.55 -19.27
N SER A 33 -6.18 2.28 -20.40
CA SER A 33 -7.38 1.43 -20.42
C SER A 33 -7.07 -0.01 -20.04
N ALA A 34 -5.92 -0.55 -20.44
CA ALA A 34 -5.46 -1.89 -20.04
C ALA A 34 -5.12 -1.93 -18.54
N ARG A 35 -4.46 -0.88 -18.02
CA ARG A 35 -4.18 -0.75 -16.58
C ARG A 35 -5.45 -0.68 -15.75
N ARG A 36 -6.46 0.09 -16.18
CA ARG A 36 -7.77 0.15 -15.50
C ARG A 36 -8.45 -1.21 -15.47
N ARG A 37 -8.48 -1.95 -16.60
CA ARG A 37 -9.05 -3.31 -16.63
C ARG A 37 -8.32 -4.28 -15.72
N ALA A 38 -6.98 -4.26 -15.72
CA ALA A 38 -6.18 -5.08 -14.81
C ALA A 38 -6.43 -4.71 -13.34
N GLN A 39 -6.66 -3.44 -13.06
CA GLN A 39 -7.03 -2.96 -11.72
C GLN A 39 -8.42 -3.46 -11.32
N ASP A 40 -9.41 -3.38 -12.21
CA ASP A 40 -10.77 -3.89 -11.98
C ASP A 40 -10.77 -5.42 -11.77
N GLU A 41 -9.97 -6.16 -12.55
CA GLU A 41 -9.79 -7.61 -12.37
C GLU A 41 -9.14 -7.95 -11.02
N ARG A 42 -8.14 -7.18 -10.57
CA ARG A 42 -7.52 -7.35 -9.26
C ARG A 42 -8.49 -7.07 -8.11
N LEU A 43 -9.30 -6.02 -8.23
CA LEU A 43 -10.36 -5.73 -7.26
C LEU A 43 -11.43 -6.83 -7.23
N ALA A 44 -11.76 -7.40 -8.38
CA ALA A 44 -12.69 -8.52 -8.47
C ALA A 44 -12.12 -9.81 -7.85
N VAL A 45 -10.82 -10.07 -8.04
CA VAL A 45 -10.09 -11.18 -7.38
C VAL A 45 -10.06 -10.99 -5.88
N ALA A 46 -9.72 -9.77 -5.39
CA ALA A 46 -9.75 -9.45 -3.96
C ALA A 46 -11.16 -9.65 -3.37
N ALA A 47 -12.20 -9.23 -4.08
CA ALA A 47 -13.60 -9.45 -3.67
C ALA A 47 -13.99 -10.93 -3.67
N GLN A 48 -13.45 -11.72 -4.59
CA GLN A 48 -13.66 -13.17 -4.65
C GLN A 48 -12.91 -13.91 -3.53
N TRP A 49 -11.72 -13.41 -3.15
CA TRP A 49 -10.97 -13.90 -1.99
C TRP A 49 -11.70 -13.62 -0.68
N ASN A 50 -12.29 -12.43 -0.53
CA ASN A 50 -13.16 -12.10 0.60
C ASN A 50 -14.34 -13.06 0.76
N LYS A 51 -14.92 -13.54 -0.33
CA LYS A 51 -15.99 -14.56 -0.29
C LYS A 51 -15.47 -15.95 0.11
N ARG A 52 -14.19 -16.25 -0.12
CA ARG A 52 -13.58 -17.55 0.21
C ARG A 52 -12.94 -17.55 1.60
N ILE A 53 -12.48 -16.40 2.08
CA ILE A 53 -12.13 -16.19 3.48
C ILE A 53 -13.41 -15.84 4.21
N GLN A 54 -14.33 -16.79 4.33
CA GLN A 54 -15.31 -16.74 5.41
C GLN A 54 -14.48 -16.85 6.68
N ILE A 55 -14.22 -15.68 7.27
CA ILE A 55 -13.80 -15.61 8.66
C ILE A 55 -14.94 -16.28 9.42
N ALA A 56 -14.66 -17.52 9.88
CA ALA A 56 -15.56 -18.24 10.73
C ALA A 56 -16.00 -17.28 11.84
N ASP A 57 -17.31 -17.14 11.97
CA ASP A 57 -18.04 -16.36 12.97
C ASP A 57 -17.21 -15.24 13.59
N ALA A 58 -17.39 -14.03 13.07
CA ALA A 58 -16.87 -12.82 13.68
C ALA A 58 -17.49 -12.70 15.08
N LYS A 59 -16.90 -13.39 16.06
CA LYS A 59 -16.95 -12.89 17.42
C LYS A 59 -16.63 -11.42 17.30
N GLU A 60 -17.52 -10.56 17.77
CA GLU A 60 -17.41 -9.10 17.73
C GLU A 60 -15.95 -8.69 17.89
N LYS A 61 -15.35 -8.28 16.77
CA LYS A 61 -13.95 -7.91 16.73
C LYS A 61 -13.84 -6.54 17.40
N ASN A 62 -13.87 -6.57 18.72
CA ASN A 62 -13.76 -5.37 19.55
C ASN A 62 -12.29 -4.90 19.61
N MET A 63 -11.59 -4.98 18.46
CA MET A 63 -10.22 -4.51 18.34
C MET A 63 -10.20 -3.16 17.66
N ASP A 64 -10.52 -2.14 18.46
CA ASP A 64 -10.43 -0.76 18.01
C ASP A 64 -8.98 -0.27 18.11
N ILE A 65 -8.29 -0.19 16.98
CA ILE A 65 -6.89 0.29 16.94
C ILE A 65 -6.74 1.74 17.44
N ARG A 66 -7.83 2.50 17.61
CA ARG A 66 -7.78 3.83 18.19
C ARG A 66 -7.38 3.80 19.67
N ASN A 67 -7.56 2.68 20.33
CA ASN A 67 -7.21 2.45 21.73
C ASN A 67 -5.99 1.52 21.87
N LEU A 68 -5.22 1.34 20.80
CA LEU A 68 -4.08 0.45 20.79
C LEU A 68 -2.94 0.99 21.65
N GLU A 69 -2.50 0.19 22.61
CA GLU A 69 -1.37 0.46 23.49
C GLU A 69 -0.38 -0.72 23.41
N GLY A 70 0.88 -0.47 23.76
CA GLY A 70 1.89 -1.49 23.86
C GLY A 70 2.84 -1.57 22.66
N SER A 71 3.22 -2.78 22.28
CA SER A 71 4.23 -3.06 21.26
C SER A 71 3.61 -3.35 19.90
N ILE A 72 3.90 -2.51 18.92
CA ILE A 72 3.54 -2.71 17.51
C ILE A 72 4.80 -3.10 16.75
N VAL A 73 4.88 -4.33 16.24
CA VAL A 73 6.03 -4.74 15.44
C VAL A 73 5.88 -4.27 14.00
N ALA A 74 6.92 -3.61 13.46
CA ALA A 74 7.08 -3.43 12.03
C ALA A 74 7.69 -4.72 11.46
N LEU A 75 6.82 -5.62 10.98
CA LEU A 75 7.20 -6.97 10.56
C LEU A 75 8.08 -6.92 9.31
N VAL A 76 9.16 -7.70 9.30
CA VAL A 76 9.96 -7.96 8.11
C VAL A 76 9.22 -8.91 7.17
N THR A 77 9.44 -8.79 5.87
CA THR A 77 9.01 -9.79 4.89
C THR A 77 10.19 -10.68 4.57
N PRO A 78 10.18 -11.97 4.96
CA PRO A 78 11.26 -12.87 4.61
C PRO A 78 11.20 -13.27 3.14
N PHE A 79 12.37 -13.38 2.52
CA PHE A 79 12.53 -13.78 1.12
C PHE A 79 13.39 -15.02 1.00
N LYS A 80 13.06 -15.87 0.02
CA LYS A 80 13.89 -17.00 -0.39
C LYS A 80 15.10 -16.52 -1.19
N LYS A 81 16.04 -17.42 -1.45
CA LYS A 81 17.25 -17.12 -2.23
C LYS A 81 16.98 -16.68 -3.67
N ASP A 82 15.83 -17.06 -4.22
CA ASP A 82 15.37 -16.67 -5.56
C ASP A 82 14.65 -15.33 -5.60
N GLY A 83 14.48 -14.67 -4.44
CA GLY A 83 13.80 -13.39 -4.28
C GLY A 83 12.29 -13.48 -4.07
N SER A 84 11.69 -14.66 -4.13
CA SER A 84 10.27 -14.83 -3.80
C SER A 84 10.01 -14.73 -2.29
N VAL A 85 8.80 -14.34 -1.91
CA VAL A 85 8.39 -14.28 -0.49
C VAL A 85 8.44 -15.69 0.13
N ASP A 86 9.05 -15.80 1.30
CA ASP A 86 9.08 -17.02 2.09
C ASP A 86 7.91 -17.04 3.08
N PHE A 87 6.77 -17.58 2.64
CA PHE A 87 5.57 -17.63 3.46
C PHE A 87 5.69 -18.53 4.69
N ASP A 88 6.51 -19.59 4.63
CA ASP A 88 6.73 -20.47 5.79
C ASP A 88 7.49 -19.71 6.89
N ALA A 89 8.51 -18.96 6.52
CA ALA A 89 9.24 -18.10 7.45
C ALA A 89 8.36 -16.95 7.97
N LEU A 90 7.48 -16.38 7.12
CA LEU A 90 6.54 -15.33 7.50
C LEU A 90 5.55 -15.83 8.57
N GLU A 91 4.99 -17.03 8.39
CA GLU A 91 4.08 -17.65 9.37
C GLU A 91 4.79 -17.85 10.72
N HIS A 92 6.02 -18.37 10.71
CA HIS A 92 6.82 -18.53 11.93
C HIS A 92 7.09 -17.19 12.64
N LEU A 93 7.37 -16.13 11.91
CA LEU A 93 7.57 -14.79 12.49
C LEU A 93 6.30 -14.24 13.12
N VAL A 94 5.15 -14.41 12.48
CA VAL A 94 3.86 -14.01 13.04
C VAL A 94 3.61 -14.78 14.35
N ASP A 95 3.79 -16.08 14.35
CA ASP A 95 3.61 -16.90 15.55
C ASP A 95 4.58 -16.53 16.67
N PHE A 96 5.84 -16.24 16.34
CA PHE A 96 6.82 -15.74 17.31
C PHE A 96 6.31 -14.48 18.01
N HIS A 97 5.83 -13.49 17.25
CA HIS A 97 5.33 -12.24 17.83
C HIS A 97 4.09 -12.45 18.69
N LEU A 98 3.17 -13.28 18.24
CA LEU A 98 1.96 -13.60 19.00
C LEU A 98 2.26 -14.32 20.33
N GLN A 99 3.28 -15.18 20.34
CA GLN A 99 3.71 -15.91 21.56
C GLN A 99 4.50 -15.04 22.53
N ASN A 100 5.12 -13.95 22.05
CA ASN A 100 5.96 -13.06 22.84
C ASN A 100 5.28 -11.72 23.21
N GLY A 101 3.95 -11.66 23.15
CA GLY A 101 3.18 -10.53 23.69
C GLY A 101 3.25 -9.26 22.84
N THR A 102 3.38 -9.39 21.53
CA THR A 102 3.19 -8.25 20.61
C THR A 102 1.72 -7.88 20.56
N ASP A 103 1.39 -6.59 20.72
CA ASP A 103 0.02 -6.11 20.81
C ASP A 103 -0.61 -5.83 19.44
N ALA A 104 0.19 -5.57 18.42
CA ALA A 104 -0.27 -5.45 17.02
C ALA A 104 0.85 -5.77 16.03
N ILE A 105 0.47 -6.19 14.83
CA ILE A 105 1.41 -6.47 13.74
C ILE A 105 1.19 -5.44 12.61
N LEU A 106 2.24 -4.67 12.31
CA LEU A 106 2.30 -3.82 11.13
C LEU A 106 3.04 -4.58 10.03
N THR A 107 2.32 -5.00 9.00
CA THR A 107 2.87 -5.59 7.77
C THR A 107 3.03 -4.53 6.67
N LEU A 108 3.91 -4.77 5.73
CA LEU A 108 4.16 -3.89 4.57
C LEU A 108 4.52 -2.43 4.94
N GLY A 109 5.06 -2.21 6.14
CA GLY A 109 5.77 -0.97 6.43
C GLY A 109 7.10 -0.90 5.66
N THR A 110 7.90 0.14 5.87
CA THR A 110 9.25 0.26 5.27
C THR A 110 10.13 -0.97 5.58
N THR A 111 10.03 -1.49 6.81
CA THR A 111 10.75 -2.70 7.24
C THR A 111 10.30 -3.96 6.49
N GLY A 112 9.03 -3.99 6.04
CA GLY A 112 8.47 -5.09 5.26
C GLY A 112 8.77 -5.02 3.76
N GLU A 113 9.56 -4.04 3.30
CA GLU A 113 10.10 -3.92 1.93
C GLU A 113 9.04 -3.87 0.81
N SER A 114 7.80 -3.44 1.10
CA SER A 114 6.71 -3.32 0.10
C SER A 114 7.12 -2.52 -1.15
N ALA A 115 8.04 -1.55 -1.02
CA ALA A 115 8.49 -0.75 -2.15
C ALA A 115 9.22 -1.56 -3.24
N THR A 116 9.72 -2.74 -2.92
CA THR A 116 10.46 -3.63 -3.84
C THR A 116 9.65 -4.86 -4.28
N MET A 117 8.45 -5.03 -3.71
CA MET A 117 7.53 -6.11 -4.06
C MET A 117 6.51 -5.69 -5.12
N THR A 118 5.97 -6.66 -5.81
CA THR A 118 4.81 -6.46 -6.69
C THR A 118 3.53 -6.31 -5.88
N ASP A 119 2.49 -5.71 -6.48
CA ASP A 119 1.18 -5.60 -5.82
C ASP A 119 0.58 -6.97 -5.47
N ASP A 120 0.86 -8.01 -6.27
CA ASP A 120 0.37 -9.37 -6.01
C ASP A 120 1.08 -10.02 -4.82
N GLU A 121 2.38 -9.77 -4.64
CA GLU A 121 3.15 -10.18 -3.46
C GLU A 121 2.65 -9.44 -2.22
N ASP A 122 2.50 -8.12 -2.27
CA ASP A 122 1.95 -7.31 -1.19
C ASP A 122 0.57 -7.86 -0.73
N ASN A 123 -0.33 -8.08 -1.67
CA ASN A 123 -1.67 -8.62 -1.38
C ASN A 123 -1.59 -10.01 -0.72
N SER A 124 -0.69 -10.85 -1.21
CA SER A 124 -0.49 -12.20 -0.67
C SER A 124 0.08 -12.17 0.75
N VAL A 125 1.01 -11.24 1.04
CA VAL A 125 1.58 -11.04 2.38
C VAL A 125 0.50 -10.56 3.35
N VAL A 126 -0.31 -9.54 2.99
CA VAL A 126 -1.40 -9.08 3.85
C VAL A 126 -2.37 -10.22 4.15
N ALA A 127 -2.80 -10.95 3.12
CA ALA A 127 -3.73 -12.06 3.28
C ALA A 127 -3.17 -13.17 4.20
N ALA A 128 -1.88 -13.51 4.05
CA ALA A 128 -1.22 -14.52 4.87
C ALA A 128 -1.13 -14.06 6.34
N VAL A 129 -0.70 -12.81 6.59
CA VAL A 129 -0.61 -12.26 7.96
C VAL A 129 -1.98 -12.20 8.62
N VAL A 130 -3.01 -11.67 7.94
CA VAL A 130 -4.38 -11.61 8.48
C VAL A 130 -4.89 -13.00 8.83
N LYS A 131 -4.71 -13.96 7.92
CA LYS A 131 -5.11 -15.36 8.15
C LYS A 131 -4.38 -15.96 9.34
N GLN A 132 -3.05 -15.79 9.42
CA GLN A 132 -2.24 -16.36 10.49
C GLN A 132 -2.54 -15.73 11.84
N VAL A 133 -2.73 -14.42 11.88
CA VAL A 133 -3.13 -13.70 13.11
C VAL A 133 -4.50 -14.14 13.59
N ALA A 134 -5.44 -14.39 12.69
CA ALA A 134 -6.77 -14.90 12.99
C ALA A 134 -7.51 -14.09 14.08
N GLY A 135 -7.38 -12.76 14.07
CA GLY A 135 -8.04 -11.88 15.03
C GLY A 135 -7.47 -11.89 16.46
N ARG A 136 -6.30 -12.49 16.71
CA ARG A 136 -5.66 -12.50 18.04
C ARG A 136 -5.11 -11.15 18.47
N VAL A 137 -4.59 -10.40 17.51
CA VAL A 137 -4.14 -9.00 17.65
C VAL A 137 -4.53 -8.21 16.41
N PRO A 138 -4.56 -6.86 16.44
CA PRO A 138 -4.80 -6.07 15.25
C PRO A 138 -3.70 -6.25 14.19
N VAL A 139 -4.11 -6.30 12.91
CA VAL A 139 -3.22 -6.24 11.76
C VAL A 139 -3.34 -4.87 11.09
N ILE A 140 -2.25 -4.13 11.08
CA ILE A 140 -2.12 -2.84 10.40
C ILE A 140 -1.35 -3.09 9.10
N ALA A 141 -1.89 -2.62 7.96
CA ALA A 141 -1.23 -2.78 6.67
C ALA A 141 -0.67 -1.45 6.16
N GLY A 142 0.58 -1.43 5.76
CA GLY A 142 1.23 -0.29 5.12
C GLY A 142 0.77 -0.15 3.67
N SER A 143 -0.22 0.69 3.41
CA SER A 143 -0.74 0.96 2.06
C SER A 143 -0.19 2.24 1.45
N GLY A 144 0.71 2.93 2.16
CA GLY A 144 1.24 4.23 1.77
C GLY A 144 1.98 4.22 0.43
N SER A 145 1.82 5.30 -0.32
CA SER A 145 2.49 5.55 -1.61
C SER A 145 2.63 7.06 -1.81
N ASN A 146 3.59 7.47 -2.64
CA ASN A 146 3.67 8.85 -3.11
C ASN A 146 2.65 9.19 -4.22
N SER A 147 1.90 8.21 -4.69
CA SER A 147 0.76 8.35 -5.59
C SER A 147 -0.53 8.15 -4.81
N THR A 148 -1.37 9.17 -4.74
CA THR A 148 -2.68 9.11 -4.06
C THR A 148 -3.55 7.98 -4.61
N GLN A 149 -3.57 7.79 -5.92
CA GLN A 149 -4.36 6.72 -6.55
C GLN A 149 -3.86 5.33 -6.17
N THR A 150 -2.55 5.13 -6.12
CA THR A 150 -1.95 3.85 -5.69
C THR A 150 -2.26 3.58 -4.23
N MET A 151 -2.10 4.60 -3.37
CA MET A 151 -2.42 4.49 -1.95
C MET A 151 -3.89 4.13 -1.72
N LEU A 152 -4.81 4.79 -2.43
CA LEU A 152 -6.24 4.50 -2.36
C LEU A 152 -6.55 3.06 -2.78
N THR A 153 -6.01 2.60 -3.90
CA THR A 153 -6.22 1.23 -4.39
C THR A 153 -5.71 0.19 -3.40
N LYS A 154 -4.47 0.34 -2.90
CA LYS A 154 -3.91 -0.56 -1.87
C LYS A 154 -4.75 -0.55 -0.60
N SER A 155 -5.18 0.62 -0.13
CA SER A 155 -5.99 0.77 1.08
C SER A 155 -7.31 0.02 1.00
N LEU A 156 -8.05 0.19 -0.08
CA LEU A 156 -9.30 -0.54 -0.33
C LEU A 156 -9.08 -2.05 -0.43
N THR A 157 -8.00 -2.47 -1.09
CA THR A 157 -7.64 -3.88 -1.20
C THR A 157 -7.32 -4.48 0.17
N TYR A 158 -6.51 -3.82 0.98
CA TYR A 158 -6.09 -4.33 2.29
C TYR A 158 -7.22 -4.34 3.31
N GLN A 159 -8.11 -3.32 3.29
CA GLN A 159 -9.38 -3.38 4.02
C GLN A 159 -10.19 -4.62 3.60
N GLY A 160 -10.31 -4.85 2.29
CA GLY A 160 -11.00 -6.01 1.74
C GLY A 160 -10.37 -7.35 2.12
N LEU A 161 -9.06 -7.40 2.34
CA LEU A 161 -8.33 -8.59 2.82
C LEU A 161 -8.43 -8.78 4.34
N GLY A 162 -9.04 -7.84 5.06
CA GLY A 162 -9.32 -7.95 6.49
C GLY A 162 -8.27 -7.32 7.40
N ALA A 163 -7.49 -6.37 6.91
CA ALA A 163 -6.67 -5.52 7.78
C ALA A 163 -7.56 -4.72 8.73
N ASP A 164 -7.09 -4.51 9.96
CA ASP A 164 -7.81 -3.77 11.00
C ASP A 164 -7.52 -2.27 10.97
N GLY A 165 -6.46 -1.87 10.29
CA GLY A 165 -6.07 -0.48 10.10
C GLY A 165 -5.02 -0.33 9.02
N LEU A 166 -4.75 0.92 8.65
CA LEU A 166 -3.82 1.28 7.60
C LEU A 166 -2.72 2.20 8.11
N LEU A 167 -1.50 2.04 7.63
CA LEU A 167 -0.42 3.00 7.80
C LEU A 167 -0.21 3.75 6.49
N LEU A 168 -0.44 5.06 6.50
CA LEU A 168 -0.37 5.94 5.35
C LEU A 168 0.85 6.84 5.46
N ILE A 169 1.80 6.75 4.53
CA ILE A 169 2.98 7.61 4.52
C ILE A 169 2.71 8.91 3.76
N THR A 170 3.28 10.01 4.27
CA THR A 170 3.36 11.28 3.53
C THR A 170 4.08 11.08 2.19
N PRO A 171 3.64 11.72 1.09
CA PRO A 171 4.31 11.59 -0.21
C PRO A 171 5.81 11.86 -0.11
N TYR A 172 6.60 10.90 -0.51
CA TYR A 172 8.06 10.94 -0.58
C TYR A 172 8.51 11.24 -2.01
N TYR A 173 9.74 11.71 -2.19
CA TYR A 173 10.38 12.06 -3.46
C TYR A 173 9.73 13.27 -4.16
N ASN A 174 8.45 13.23 -4.53
CA ASN A 174 7.72 14.29 -5.23
C ASN A 174 7.27 15.44 -4.33
N LYS A 175 7.52 15.41 -3.03
CA LYS A 175 7.25 16.42 -2.00
C LYS A 175 6.05 17.32 -2.33
N SER A 176 5.00 17.23 -1.54
CA SER A 176 3.80 18.04 -1.74
C SER A 176 3.78 19.26 -0.82
N ASN A 177 2.96 20.26 -1.12
CA ASN A 177 2.61 21.31 -0.19
C ASN A 177 1.58 20.82 0.85
N GLU A 178 1.29 21.62 1.87
CA GLU A 178 0.39 21.24 2.97
C GLU A 178 -1.01 20.84 2.49
N GLU A 179 -1.59 21.60 1.57
CA GLU A 179 -2.91 21.28 1.00
C GLU A 179 -2.87 19.97 0.22
N GLY A 180 -1.83 19.73 -0.56
CA GLY A 180 -1.65 18.48 -1.29
C GLY A 180 -1.49 17.28 -0.34
N ILE A 181 -0.76 17.42 0.77
CA ILE A 181 -0.64 16.38 1.80
C ILE A 181 -2.02 16.12 2.45
N TYR A 182 -2.74 17.18 2.79
CA TYR A 182 -4.10 17.05 3.35
C TYR A 182 -5.02 16.29 2.39
N GLN A 183 -5.09 16.68 1.12
CA GLN A 183 -5.92 16.02 0.12
C GLN A 183 -5.49 14.58 -0.15
N HIS A 184 -4.19 14.30 -0.10
CA HIS A 184 -3.64 12.96 -0.25
C HIS A 184 -4.18 12.00 0.83
N PHE A 185 -4.10 12.38 2.09
CA PHE A 185 -4.62 11.57 3.19
C PHE A 185 -6.15 11.56 3.24
N LYS A 186 -6.78 12.71 3.02
CA LYS A 186 -8.24 12.83 3.03
C LYS A 186 -8.89 11.91 2.01
N THR A 187 -8.34 11.82 0.80
CA THR A 187 -8.88 10.96 -0.27
C THR A 187 -8.97 9.50 0.16
N VAL A 188 -7.99 9.00 0.90
CA VAL A 188 -8.02 7.63 1.41
C VAL A 188 -8.91 7.51 2.63
N ALA A 189 -8.80 8.43 3.58
CA ALA A 189 -9.57 8.38 4.83
C ALA A 189 -11.09 8.46 4.58
N ASP A 190 -11.52 9.21 3.55
CA ASP A 190 -12.94 9.29 3.18
C ASP A 190 -13.45 8.01 2.45
N ALA A 191 -12.56 7.17 1.95
CA ALA A 191 -12.91 6.01 1.12
C ALA A 191 -12.85 4.68 1.86
N VAL A 192 -12.26 4.63 3.06
CA VAL A 192 -12.11 3.41 3.85
C VAL A 192 -12.89 3.51 5.16
N ASP A 193 -13.35 2.35 5.67
CA ASP A 193 -14.12 2.26 6.91
C ASP A 193 -13.25 1.87 8.13
N ILE A 194 -11.94 1.63 7.91
CA ILE A 194 -10.99 1.24 8.95
C ILE A 194 -10.08 2.40 9.33
N PRO A 195 -9.57 2.46 10.57
CA PRO A 195 -8.70 3.54 11.04
C PRO A 195 -7.42 3.68 10.23
N CYS A 196 -6.98 4.94 10.04
CA CYS A 196 -5.75 5.28 9.35
C CYS A 196 -4.75 5.92 10.30
N ILE A 197 -3.52 5.43 10.30
CA ILE A 197 -2.38 6.00 11.02
C ILE A 197 -1.56 6.80 10.02
N LEU A 198 -1.40 8.10 10.27
CA LEU A 198 -0.59 8.96 9.40
C LEU A 198 0.87 8.87 9.82
N TYR A 199 1.75 8.64 8.87
CA TYR A 199 3.16 8.42 9.08
C TYR A 199 4.00 9.41 8.30
N ASN A 200 4.85 10.15 9.00
CA ASN A 200 5.79 11.09 8.38
C ASN A 200 7.22 10.81 8.81
N ILE A 201 8.13 10.84 7.84
CA ILE A 201 9.58 10.78 8.06
C ILE A 201 10.19 12.04 7.41
N PRO A 202 10.41 13.13 8.17
CA PRO A 202 10.89 14.39 7.58
C PRO A 202 12.15 14.25 6.72
N GLY A 203 13.07 13.35 7.09
CA GLY A 203 14.27 13.08 6.31
C GLY A 203 14.03 12.46 4.92
N ARG A 204 12.85 11.90 4.66
CA ARG A 204 12.48 11.26 3.38
C ARG A 204 11.35 11.99 2.67
N CYS A 205 10.45 12.59 3.42
CA CYS A 205 9.24 13.21 2.89
C CYS A 205 9.33 14.74 2.79
N GLY A 206 10.24 15.37 3.55
CA GLY A 206 10.41 16.83 3.59
C GLY A 206 9.72 17.50 4.74
#